data_deb649f11e78f8abdcfedf435bea4a43
#
_entry.id   deb649f11e78f8abdcfedf435bea4a43
#
_cell.length_a   1.000
_cell.length_b   1.000
_cell.length_c   1.000
_cell.angle_alpha   90.00
_cell.angle_beta   90.00
_cell.angle_gamma   90.00
#
_symmetry.space_group_name_H-M   'P 1'
#
loop_
_entity.id
_entity.type
_entity.pdbx_description
1 polymer ?
#
loop_
_entity_poly.entity_id
_entity_poly.type
_entity_poly.pdbx_seq_one_letter_code
_entity_poly.pdbx_strand_id
1 'polypeptide(L)'
;MKKFSVFALLLICLGIYLPQSADAAVRSVELIERPHQLLDGKFIDDELATLLAPEGRLGSLVYTPTVTQTRWFIDAALLDEVADMADGYELANNEDGVGVEAAAAWLAQLRIASAGALVTPIAYGNPDLRLAKRLAPSELTFYKKFGADRVAFHLGRAIPADTTAFKSSASKLSGSDRKNYTVNRQAISKLSTVVTAPELELFRARLAILLSPSINGASADAFAQSAIDGVLQQQNKLRVNPGKYALTSEYGKVPLTLVNGFSTPVKINLIFRTSNIRVIVDDIREITLEPQSRTQMAVTYTVITSGATQLNAVLTNSEGKWLGPASRLSLSMTLIDSRVAWFTTTAAVLLFIGAGAQMYRRIRKGRK
;
A
#
# COMPACT_ATOMS: atom_id res chain seq x y z
N MET A 1 -91.93 24.01 2.23
CA MET A 1 -90.53 24.16 1.81
C MET A 1 -89.62 23.95 2.99
N LYS A 2 -89.38 22.72 3.49
CA LYS A 2 -88.41 22.36 4.54
C LYS A 2 -88.20 20.85 4.59
N LYS A 3 -87.74 20.22 3.48
CA LYS A 3 -87.36 18.77 3.47
C LYS A 3 -86.16 18.43 2.53
N PHE A 4 -85.36 19.41 2.13
CA PHE A 4 -84.22 19.15 1.22
C PHE A 4 -82.88 19.31 1.88
N SER A 5 -82.77 19.62 3.14
CA SER A 5 -81.51 20.00 3.77
C SER A 5 -80.86 18.88 4.63
N VAL A 6 -81.49 17.72 4.81
CA VAL A 6 -80.93 16.64 5.66
C VAL A 6 -80.24 15.54 4.86
N PHE A 7 -80.45 15.46 3.54
CA PHE A 7 -79.85 14.43 2.70
C PHE A 7 -78.43 14.80 2.16
N ALA A 8 -78.11 16.10 2.18
CA ALA A 8 -76.79 16.56 1.72
C ALA A 8 -75.67 16.43 2.77
N LEU A 9 -76.03 16.26 4.09
CA LEU A 9 -75.04 16.18 5.17
C LEU A 9 -74.57 14.75 5.45
N LEU A 10 -75.29 13.73 4.92
CA LEU A 10 -74.92 12.31 5.13
C LEU A 10 -73.95 11.77 4.07
N LEU A 11 -73.74 12.51 2.96
CA LEU A 11 -72.84 12.09 1.88
C LEU A 11 -71.42 12.65 2.05
N ILE A 12 -71.19 13.57 2.98
CA ILE A 12 -69.85 14.15 3.24
C ILE A 12 -69.02 13.31 4.23
N CYS A 13 -69.68 12.42 5.03
CA CYS A 13 -68.94 11.55 5.97
C CYS A 13 -68.49 10.20 5.40
N LEU A 14 -68.82 9.88 4.15
CA LEU A 14 -68.37 8.61 3.50
C LEU A 14 -67.21 8.79 2.54
N GLY A 15 -66.62 9.95 2.48
CA GLY A 15 -65.48 10.25 1.61
C GLY A 15 -64.17 10.32 2.40
N ILE A 16 -63.27 9.47 2.00
CA ILE A 16 -61.84 9.53 2.29
C ILE A 16 -61.41 8.72 3.53
N TYR A 17 -61.69 7.43 3.59
CA TYR A 17 -60.69 6.47 3.99
C TYR A 17 -59.87 6.14 2.74
N LEU A 18 -58.99 7.06 2.29
CA LEU A 18 -57.83 6.67 1.51
C LEU A 18 -56.99 5.81 2.45
N PRO A 19 -56.65 4.55 2.06
CA PRO A 19 -55.67 3.81 2.81
C PRO A 19 -54.37 4.67 2.69
N GLN A 20 -53.97 5.26 3.82
CA GLN A 20 -52.60 5.71 3.94
C GLN A 20 -51.76 4.46 3.62
N SER A 21 -51.14 4.45 2.46
CA SER A 21 -50.08 3.48 2.15
C SER A 21 -49.14 3.61 3.32
N ALA A 22 -49.17 2.65 4.24
CA ALA A 22 -48.17 2.51 5.25
C ALA A 22 -46.86 2.32 4.46
N ASP A 23 -46.07 3.38 4.39
CA ASP A 23 -44.71 3.31 3.87
C ASP A 23 -44.05 2.19 4.66
N ALA A 24 -43.93 1.02 4.05
CA ALA A 24 -43.33 -0.14 4.70
C ALA A 24 -41.92 0.29 5.13
N ALA A 25 -41.72 0.44 6.42
CA ALA A 25 -40.46 0.92 6.98
C ALA A 25 -39.33 0.02 6.48
N VAL A 26 -38.45 0.57 5.67
CA VAL A 26 -37.28 -0.14 5.14
C VAL A 26 -36.42 -0.51 6.34
N ARG A 27 -36.24 -1.82 6.57
CA ARG A 27 -35.34 -2.32 7.63
C ARG A 27 -33.89 -2.06 7.21
N SER A 28 -33.14 -1.40 8.05
CA SER A 28 -31.67 -1.24 7.86
C SER A 28 -30.91 -2.37 8.54
N VAL A 29 -29.98 -2.97 7.81
CA VAL A 29 -29.04 -3.98 8.31
C VAL A 29 -27.64 -3.44 8.08
N GLU A 30 -26.79 -3.50 9.10
CA GLU A 30 -25.41 -3.04 9.06
C GLU A 30 -24.47 -4.26 9.11
N LEU A 31 -23.79 -4.53 8.00
CA LEU A 31 -22.70 -5.50 7.93
C LEU A 31 -21.39 -4.75 8.18
N ILE A 32 -21.12 -4.50 9.44
CA ILE A 32 -19.96 -3.79 9.96
C ILE A 32 -19.45 -4.58 11.16
N GLU A 33 -18.15 -4.79 11.19
CA GLU A 33 -17.47 -5.43 12.31
C GLU A 33 -16.20 -4.68 12.67
N ARG A 34 -15.64 -4.94 13.85
CA ARG A 34 -14.27 -4.54 14.12
C ARG A 34 -13.31 -5.28 13.17
N PRO A 35 -12.23 -4.67 12.75
CA PRO A 35 -11.28 -5.38 11.92
C PRO A 35 -10.56 -6.47 12.73
N HIS A 36 -10.44 -7.66 12.14
CA HIS A 36 -9.73 -8.82 12.68
C HIS A 36 -8.40 -9.07 11.97
N GLN A 37 -8.23 -8.55 10.76
CA GLN A 37 -7.05 -8.75 9.94
C GLN A 37 -6.12 -7.53 9.98
N LEU A 38 -4.87 -7.75 10.38
CA LEU A 38 -3.80 -6.76 10.34
C LEU A 38 -3.45 -6.37 8.89
N LEU A 39 -2.73 -5.26 8.70
CA LEU A 39 -2.39 -4.76 7.37
C LEU A 39 -1.38 -5.67 6.61
N ASP A 40 -0.67 -6.55 7.31
CA ASP A 40 0.21 -7.57 6.74
C ASP A 40 -0.53 -8.84 6.26
N GLY A 41 -1.84 -8.93 6.54
CA GLY A 41 -2.69 -10.04 6.13
C GLY A 41 -2.96 -11.08 7.22
N LYS A 42 -2.24 -11.06 8.34
CA LYS A 42 -2.47 -11.99 9.46
C LYS A 42 -3.68 -11.57 10.28
N PHE A 43 -4.38 -12.54 10.85
CA PHE A 43 -5.52 -12.28 11.72
C PHE A 43 -5.08 -12.20 13.18
N ILE A 44 -5.65 -11.26 13.93
CA ILE A 44 -5.36 -11.07 15.37
C ILE A 44 -5.91 -12.25 16.18
N ASP A 45 -7.11 -12.71 15.79
CA ASP A 45 -7.86 -13.77 16.46
C ASP A 45 -8.79 -14.48 15.47
N ASP A 46 -9.43 -15.54 15.94
CA ASP A 46 -10.37 -16.38 15.17
C ASP A 46 -11.85 -16.07 15.50
N GLU A 47 -12.12 -14.95 16.20
CA GLU A 47 -13.48 -14.61 16.64
C GLU A 47 -14.44 -14.40 15.45
N LEU A 48 -13.93 -13.88 14.33
CA LEU A 48 -14.73 -13.67 13.12
C LEU A 48 -15.37 -14.98 12.62
N ALA A 49 -14.69 -16.12 12.75
CA ALA A 49 -15.26 -17.44 12.40
C ALA A 49 -16.55 -17.73 13.19
N THR A 50 -16.57 -17.41 14.49
CA THR A 50 -17.75 -17.57 15.36
C THR A 50 -18.85 -16.56 14.98
N LEU A 51 -18.50 -15.33 14.63
CA LEU A 51 -19.47 -14.31 14.24
C LEU A 51 -20.16 -14.63 12.91
N LEU A 52 -19.49 -15.33 11.99
CA LEU A 52 -20.02 -15.75 10.70
C LEU A 52 -20.90 -17.00 10.75
N ALA A 53 -20.79 -17.82 11.82
CA ALA A 53 -21.63 -18.99 12.01
C ALA A 53 -23.12 -18.60 12.04
N PRO A 54 -24.07 -19.47 11.64
CA PRO A 54 -25.50 -19.16 11.55
C PRO A 54 -26.09 -18.51 12.83
N GLU A 55 -25.61 -18.92 13.99
CA GLU A 55 -26.01 -18.42 15.31
C GLU A 55 -25.23 -17.15 15.72
N GLY A 56 -24.14 -16.84 15.03
CA GLY A 56 -23.32 -15.67 15.26
C GLY A 56 -24.02 -14.38 14.84
N ARG A 57 -23.51 -13.25 15.29
CA ARG A 57 -24.11 -11.93 15.00
C ARG A 57 -24.18 -11.64 13.50
N LEU A 58 -23.10 -11.86 12.75
CA LEU A 58 -23.05 -11.64 11.30
C LEU A 58 -23.79 -12.75 10.54
N GLY A 59 -23.71 -13.99 11.03
CA GLY A 59 -24.43 -15.11 10.44
C GLY A 59 -25.95 -14.93 10.54
N SER A 60 -26.48 -14.59 11.71
CA SER A 60 -27.92 -14.39 11.91
C SER A 60 -28.51 -13.31 10.99
N LEU A 61 -27.75 -12.28 10.63
CA LEU A 61 -28.18 -11.24 9.69
C LEU A 61 -28.37 -11.78 8.28
N VAL A 62 -27.54 -12.74 7.86
CA VAL A 62 -27.47 -13.24 6.49
C VAL A 62 -28.28 -14.52 6.30
N TYR A 63 -28.33 -15.41 7.31
CA TYR A 63 -29.07 -16.67 7.25
C TYR A 63 -30.56 -16.56 7.59
N THR A 64 -30.96 -15.47 8.28
CA THR A 64 -32.37 -15.26 8.59
C THR A 64 -33.11 -14.64 7.41
N PRO A 65 -34.20 -15.26 6.90
CA PRO A 65 -34.95 -14.71 5.78
C PRO A 65 -35.53 -13.34 6.11
N THR A 66 -35.35 -12.38 5.21
CA THR A 66 -35.92 -11.05 5.33
C THR A 66 -37.28 -11.00 4.65
N VAL A 67 -38.35 -10.70 5.43
CA VAL A 67 -39.74 -10.61 4.93
C VAL A 67 -40.12 -9.21 4.42
N THR A 68 -39.26 -8.21 4.61
CA THR A 68 -39.52 -6.80 4.26
C THR A 68 -38.42 -6.24 3.38
N GLN A 69 -38.68 -5.12 2.70
CA GLN A 69 -37.62 -4.40 1.99
C GLN A 69 -36.50 -4.07 2.97
N THR A 70 -35.30 -4.58 2.65
CA THR A 70 -34.12 -4.43 3.49
C THR A 70 -33.10 -3.55 2.76
N ARG A 71 -32.51 -2.62 3.50
CA ARG A 71 -31.34 -1.85 3.07
C ARG A 71 -30.11 -2.36 3.81
N TRP A 72 -29.09 -2.72 3.07
CA TRP A 72 -27.84 -3.23 3.60
C TRP A 72 -26.77 -2.13 3.55
N PHE A 73 -26.23 -1.72 4.70
CA PHE A 73 -25.00 -0.94 4.78
C PHE A 73 -23.85 -1.91 4.92
N ILE A 74 -22.95 -1.94 3.94
CA ILE A 74 -21.90 -2.96 3.87
C ILE A 74 -20.53 -2.30 3.88
N ASP A 75 -19.65 -2.72 4.81
CA ASP A 75 -18.23 -2.43 4.78
C ASP A 75 -17.50 -3.46 3.91
N ALA A 76 -16.84 -2.98 2.85
CA ALA A 76 -16.06 -3.83 1.98
C ALA A 76 -14.83 -4.42 2.67
N ALA A 77 -14.29 -3.78 3.70
CA ALA A 77 -13.16 -4.33 4.46
C ALA A 77 -13.54 -5.64 5.14
N LEU A 78 -14.75 -5.72 5.73
CA LEU A 78 -15.27 -6.98 6.26
C LEU A 78 -15.38 -8.06 5.19
N LEU A 79 -15.84 -7.71 3.98
CA LEU A 79 -15.96 -8.69 2.89
C LEU A 79 -14.59 -9.17 2.40
N ASP A 80 -13.59 -8.30 2.37
CA ASP A 80 -12.22 -8.68 2.04
C ASP A 80 -11.63 -9.61 3.10
N GLU A 81 -11.82 -9.31 4.39
CA GLU A 81 -11.38 -10.19 5.49
C GLU A 81 -12.03 -11.57 5.42
N VAL A 82 -13.35 -11.62 5.18
CA VAL A 82 -14.07 -12.91 5.05
C VAL A 82 -13.65 -13.66 3.79
N ALA A 83 -13.31 -12.98 2.70
CA ALA A 83 -12.79 -13.62 1.50
C ALA A 83 -11.39 -14.20 1.75
N ASP A 84 -10.51 -13.45 2.39
CA ASP A 84 -9.18 -13.94 2.76
C ASP A 84 -9.27 -15.15 3.72
N MET A 85 -10.25 -15.14 4.66
CA MET A 85 -10.53 -16.31 5.50
C MET A 85 -10.95 -17.53 4.68
N ALA A 86 -11.82 -17.35 3.68
CA ALA A 86 -12.33 -18.42 2.83
C ALA A 86 -11.23 -19.06 1.95
N ASP A 87 -10.19 -18.29 1.61
CA ASP A 87 -9.02 -18.76 0.86
C ASP A 87 -7.95 -19.44 1.75
N GLY A 88 -8.14 -19.42 3.07
CA GLY A 88 -7.19 -19.91 4.07
C GLY A 88 -6.37 -18.78 4.68
N TYR A 89 -6.25 -18.75 6.01
CA TYR A 89 -5.62 -17.65 6.73
C TYR A 89 -4.78 -18.11 7.90
N GLU A 90 -3.82 -17.25 8.28
CA GLU A 90 -2.89 -17.46 9.39
C GLU A 90 -3.16 -16.43 10.49
N LEU A 91 -3.13 -16.87 11.73
CA LEU A 91 -3.21 -16.02 12.92
C LEU A 91 -1.85 -15.35 13.21
N ALA A 92 -1.87 -14.29 13.99
CA ALA A 92 -0.65 -13.56 14.39
C ALA A 92 0.35 -14.42 15.18
N ASN A 93 -0.12 -15.51 15.82
CA ASN A 93 0.70 -16.51 16.52
C ASN A 93 1.26 -17.61 15.57
N ASN A 94 1.05 -17.50 14.26
CA ASN A 94 1.42 -18.44 13.20
C ASN A 94 0.66 -19.79 13.26
N GLU A 95 -0.53 -19.81 13.82
CA GLU A 95 -1.46 -20.94 13.74
C GLU A 95 -2.42 -20.74 12.57
N ASP A 96 -2.86 -21.86 11.97
CA ASP A 96 -3.88 -21.79 10.91
C ASP A 96 -5.25 -21.49 11.53
N GLY A 97 -6.03 -20.64 10.87
CA GLY A 97 -7.39 -20.33 11.28
C GLY A 97 -8.38 -21.45 10.95
N VAL A 98 -9.43 -21.60 11.76
CA VAL A 98 -10.42 -22.68 11.60
C VAL A 98 -11.72 -22.25 10.89
N GLY A 99 -11.85 -20.97 10.49
CA GLY A 99 -13.07 -20.37 9.95
C GLY A 99 -13.29 -20.50 8.44
N VAL A 100 -12.46 -21.23 7.70
CA VAL A 100 -12.46 -21.28 6.22
C VAL A 100 -13.84 -21.63 5.65
N GLU A 101 -14.44 -22.73 6.12
CA GLU A 101 -15.75 -23.20 5.62
C GLU A 101 -16.87 -22.23 6.00
N ALA A 102 -16.85 -21.70 7.22
CA ALA A 102 -17.84 -20.72 7.68
C ALA A 102 -17.80 -19.43 6.85
N ALA A 103 -16.61 -18.94 6.54
CA ALA A 103 -16.40 -17.76 5.72
C ALA A 103 -16.89 -17.95 4.28
N ALA A 104 -16.55 -19.07 3.65
CA ALA A 104 -17.00 -19.41 2.28
C ALA A 104 -18.52 -19.53 2.21
N ALA A 105 -19.14 -20.24 3.17
CA ALA A 105 -20.59 -20.42 3.23
C ALA A 105 -21.30 -19.09 3.46
N TRP A 106 -20.77 -18.25 4.36
CA TRP A 106 -21.34 -16.94 4.67
C TRP A 106 -21.33 -16.00 3.45
N LEU A 107 -20.21 -15.93 2.70
CA LEU A 107 -20.13 -15.11 1.48
C LEU A 107 -21.11 -15.58 0.41
N ALA A 108 -21.26 -16.90 0.23
CA ALA A 108 -22.22 -17.46 -0.71
C ALA A 108 -23.66 -17.08 -0.30
N GLN A 109 -23.99 -17.20 0.98
CA GLN A 109 -25.32 -16.86 1.52
C GLN A 109 -25.61 -15.36 1.46
N LEU A 110 -24.59 -14.48 1.69
CA LEU A 110 -24.75 -13.02 1.57
C LEU A 110 -25.16 -12.62 0.15
N ARG A 111 -24.58 -13.24 -0.88
CA ARG A 111 -24.97 -12.98 -2.28
C ARG A 111 -26.45 -13.29 -2.51
N ILE A 112 -26.96 -14.37 -1.91
CA ILE A 112 -28.38 -14.77 -2.00
C ILE A 112 -29.25 -13.81 -1.21
N ALA A 113 -28.92 -13.55 0.06
CA ALA A 113 -29.71 -12.72 0.97
C ALA A 113 -29.81 -11.26 0.52
N SER A 114 -28.77 -10.73 -0.13
CA SER A 114 -28.75 -9.38 -0.67
C SER A 114 -29.29 -9.26 -2.10
N ALA A 115 -29.64 -10.37 -2.76
CA ALA A 115 -30.19 -10.34 -4.11
C ALA A 115 -31.50 -9.54 -4.16
N GLY A 116 -31.57 -8.53 -5.04
CA GLY A 116 -32.74 -7.66 -5.15
C GLY A 116 -32.95 -6.64 -4.00
N ALA A 117 -32.10 -6.66 -2.98
CA ALA A 117 -32.16 -5.70 -1.88
C ALA A 117 -31.42 -4.39 -2.21
N LEU A 118 -31.76 -3.32 -1.48
CA LEU A 118 -31.01 -2.06 -1.53
C LEU A 118 -29.68 -2.24 -0.80
N VAL A 119 -28.57 -2.00 -1.50
CA VAL A 119 -27.22 -2.06 -0.92
C VAL A 119 -26.59 -0.68 -0.98
N THR A 120 -26.14 -0.20 0.16
CA THR A 120 -25.40 1.06 0.32
C THR A 120 -23.99 0.74 0.80
N PRO A 121 -22.98 0.73 -0.08
CA PRO A 121 -21.60 0.59 0.33
C PRO A 121 -21.18 1.76 1.21
N ILE A 122 -20.49 1.48 2.32
CA ILE A 122 -19.88 2.51 3.14
C ILE A 122 -18.42 2.74 2.74
N ALA A 123 -17.79 3.76 3.29
CA ALA A 123 -16.35 3.98 3.07
C ALA A 123 -15.56 2.79 3.63
N TYR A 124 -14.63 2.26 2.84
CA TYR A 124 -13.81 1.08 3.17
C TYR A 124 -13.19 1.19 4.56
N GLY A 125 -13.35 0.15 5.39
CA GLY A 125 -12.84 0.09 6.75
C GLY A 125 -13.60 0.94 7.76
N ASN A 126 -14.80 1.41 7.41
CA ASN A 126 -15.68 2.19 8.29
C ASN A 126 -14.97 3.30 9.09
N PRO A 127 -14.22 4.21 8.42
CA PRO A 127 -13.51 5.27 9.12
C PRO A 127 -14.46 6.30 9.72
N ASP A 128 -14.04 7.00 10.78
CA ASP A 128 -14.69 8.24 11.21
C ASP A 128 -14.66 9.25 10.06
N LEU A 129 -15.81 9.46 9.41
CA LEU A 129 -15.93 10.29 8.21
C LEU A 129 -15.53 11.77 8.47
N ARG A 130 -15.79 12.28 9.68
CA ARG A 130 -15.43 13.66 10.04
C ARG A 130 -13.93 13.79 10.20
N LEU A 131 -13.30 12.83 10.86
CA LEU A 131 -11.86 12.78 11.05
C LEU A 131 -11.15 12.57 9.70
N ALA A 132 -11.60 11.62 8.89
CA ALA A 132 -11.05 11.34 7.56
C ALA A 132 -11.16 12.57 6.63
N LYS A 133 -12.31 13.27 6.64
CA LYS A 133 -12.48 14.51 5.88
C LYS A 133 -11.51 15.61 6.29
N ARG A 134 -11.21 15.70 7.60
CA ARG A 134 -10.28 16.71 8.13
C ARG A 134 -8.82 16.38 7.83
N LEU A 135 -8.42 15.10 7.96
CA LEU A 135 -7.02 14.68 7.80
C LEU A 135 -6.62 14.45 6.34
N ALA A 136 -7.54 13.95 5.52
CA ALA A 136 -7.25 13.51 4.17
C ALA A 136 -8.53 13.47 3.29
N PRO A 137 -9.06 14.60 2.85
CA PRO A 137 -10.32 14.66 2.10
C PRO A 137 -10.26 13.88 0.77
N SER A 138 -9.13 13.90 0.07
CA SER A 138 -8.93 13.12 -1.17
C SER A 138 -8.95 11.60 -0.91
N GLU A 139 -8.35 11.15 0.19
CA GLU A 139 -8.39 9.74 0.57
C GLU A 139 -9.80 9.30 0.95
N LEU A 140 -10.58 10.14 1.63
CA LEU A 140 -11.97 9.80 1.92
C LEU A 140 -12.78 9.55 0.65
N THR A 141 -12.55 10.34 -0.41
CA THR A 141 -13.18 10.12 -1.72
C THR A 141 -12.74 8.78 -2.31
N PHE A 142 -11.45 8.45 -2.21
CA PHE A 142 -10.91 7.17 -2.62
C PHE A 142 -11.51 6.01 -1.82
N TYR A 143 -11.58 6.10 -0.48
CA TYR A 143 -12.15 5.04 0.37
C TYR A 143 -13.63 4.75 0.07
N LYS A 144 -14.41 5.79 -0.25
CA LYS A 144 -15.82 5.62 -0.66
C LYS A 144 -15.93 4.90 -2.00
N LYS A 145 -15.15 5.34 -3.00
CA LYS A 145 -15.17 4.72 -4.33
C LYS A 145 -14.67 3.28 -4.26
N PHE A 146 -13.52 3.05 -3.63
CA PHE A 146 -12.93 1.72 -3.50
C PHE A 146 -13.86 0.77 -2.74
N GLY A 147 -14.48 1.22 -1.63
CA GLY A 147 -15.48 0.44 -0.89
C GLY A 147 -16.66 0.02 -1.77
N ALA A 148 -17.20 0.94 -2.58
CA ALA A 148 -18.29 0.64 -3.50
C ALA A 148 -17.89 -0.39 -4.56
N ASP A 149 -16.72 -0.23 -5.18
CA ASP A 149 -16.18 -1.14 -6.18
C ASP A 149 -15.95 -2.55 -5.59
N ARG A 150 -15.43 -2.65 -4.35
CA ARG A 150 -15.20 -3.92 -3.66
C ARG A 150 -16.49 -4.63 -3.24
N VAL A 151 -17.50 -3.89 -2.73
CA VAL A 151 -18.82 -4.48 -2.44
C VAL A 151 -19.44 -5.03 -3.72
N ALA A 152 -19.38 -4.30 -4.83
CA ALA A 152 -19.86 -4.78 -6.13
C ALA A 152 -19.13 -6.07 -6.58
N PHE A 153 -17.81 -6.11 -6.39
CA PHE A 153 -16.98 -7.29 -6.70
C PHE A 153 -17.43 -8.52 -5.89
N HIS A 154 -17.53 -8.40 -4.55
CA HIS A 154 -17.89 -9.53 -3.68
C HIS A 154 -19.32 -10.01 -3.91
N LEU A 155 -20.26 -9.11 -4.20
CA LEU A 155 -21.64 -9.48 -4.50
C LEU A 155 -21.83 -9.98 -5.95
N GLY A 156 -20.80 -9.87 -6.81
CA GLY A 156 -20.83 -10.31 -8.21
C GLY A 156 -21.83 -9.52 -9.07
N ARG A 157 -22.18 -8.30 -8.69
CA ARG A 157 -23.15 -7.44 -9.41
C ARG A 157 -22.87 -5.97 -9.25
N ALA A 158 -23.30 -5.17 -10.22
CA ALA A 158 -23.28 -3.73 -10.11
C ALA A 158 -24.21 -3.25 -8.97
N ILE A 159 -23.73 -2.31 -8.18
CA ILE A 159 -24.52 -1.67 -7.11
C ILE A 159 -24.94 -0.29 -7.63
N PRO A 160 -26.26 -0.01 -7.72
CA PRO A 160 -26.74 1.32 -8.08
C PRO A 160 -26.25 2.36 -7.09
N ALA A 161 -25.92 3.55 -7.59
CA ALA A 161 -25.52 4.66 -6.73
C ALA A 161 -26.69 4.99 -5.76
N ASP A 162 -26.39 4.95 -4.46
CA ASP A 162 -27.32 5.32 -3.40
C ASP A 162 -26.81 6.57 -2.68
N THR A 163 -27.65 7.57 -2.56
CA THR A 163 -27.36 8.84 -1.88
C THR A 163 -27.63 8.78 -0.38
N THR A 164 -28.13 7.67 0.13
CA THR A 164 -28.42 7.51 1.56
C THR A 164 -27.14 7.64 2.38
N ALA A 165 -27.15 8.62 3.30
CA ALA A 165 -25.99 8.87 4.14
C ALA A 165 -25.86 7.83 5.25
N PHE A 166 -24.73 7.14 5.31
CA PHE A 166 -24.33 6.35 6.46
C PHE A 166 -23.71 7.28 7.53
N LYS A 167 -24.12 7.13 8.78
CA LYS A 167 -23.54 7.87 9.91
C LYS A 167 -22.47 7.02 10.59
N SER A 168 -21.21 7.31 10.31
CA SER A 168 -20.11 6.70 11.06
C SER A 168 -20.04 7.26 12.49
N SER A 169 -19.66 6.41 13.43
CA SER A 169 -19.35 6.82 14.80
C SER A 169 -18.06 7.63 14.84
N ALA A 170 -17.87 8.41 15.92
CA ALA A 170 -16.65 9.16 16.14
C ALA A 170 -15.53 8.27 16.69
N SER A 171 -14.36 8.38 16.14
CA SER A 171 -13.15 7.70 16.61
C SER A 171 -12.52 8.45 17.79
N LYS A 172 -11.98 7.68 18.76
CA LYS A 172 -11.26 8.19 19.93
C LYS A 172 -9.74 8.13 19.77
N LEU A 173 -9.23 8.26 18.55
CA LEU A 173 -7.78 8.18 18.26
C LEU A 173 -6.97 9.22 19.02
N SER A 174 -5.84 8.79 19.57
CA SER A 174 -4.84 9.65 20.19
C SER A 174 -4.14 10.56 19.17
N GLY A 175 -3.34 11.50 19.63
CA GLY A 175 -2.51 12.34 18.76
C GLY A 175 -1.45 11.51 18.01
N SER A 176 -0.87 10.49 18.67
CA SER A 176 0.09 9.55 18.07
C SER A 176 -0.52 8.75 16.93
N ASP A 177 -1.73 8.19 17.13
CA ASP A 177 -2.40 7.37 16.11
C ASP A 177 -2.75 8.19 14.87
N ARG A 178 -3.25 9.43 15.08
CA ARG A 178 -3.51 10.36 13.96
C ARG A 178 -2.25 10.71 13.19
N LYS A 179 -1.11 10.89 13.90
CA LYS A 179 0.18 11.12 13.28
C LYS A 179 0.65 9.88 12.50
N ASN A 180 0.53 8.69 13.10
CA ASN A 180 0.85 7.41 12.48
C ASN A 180 0.07 7.23 11.17
N TYR A 181 -1.26 7.34 11.21
CA TYR A 181 -2.09 7.32 9.99
C TYR A 181 -1.58 8.31 8.94
N THR A 182 -1.32 9.56 9.35
CA THR A 182 -0.94 10.62 8.40
C THR A 182 0.39 10.32 7.71
N VAL A 183 1.39 9.86 8.45
CA VAL A 183 2.72 9.50 7.91
C VAL A 183 2.60 8.31 6.96
N ASN A 184 1.95 7.24 7.38
CA ASN A 184 1.78 6.03 6.58
C ASN A 184 0.98 6.28 5.30
N ARG A 185 -0.15 7.00 5.41
CA ARG A 185 -0.93 7.41 4.26
C ARG A 185 -0.12 8.26 3.27
N GLN A 186 0.64 9.25 3.76
CA GLN A 186 1.46 10.08 2.89
C GLN A 186 2.54 9.29 2.15
N ALA A 187 3.14 8.30 2.81
CA ALA A 187 4.13 7.43 2.19
C ALA A 187 3.51 6.62 1.04
N ILE A 188 2.36 6.01 1.28
CA ILE A 188 1.64 5.22 0.25
C ILE A 188 1.08 6.12 -0.86
N SER A 189 0.51 7.29 -0.53
CA SER A 189 0.05 8.24 -1.56
C SER A 189 1.17 8.69 -2.50
N LYS A 190 2.39 8.90 -1.98
CA LYS A 190 3.57 9.21 -2.83
C LYS A 190 3.89 8.03 -3.75
N LEU A 191 3.90 6.81 -3.22
CA LEU A 191 4.17 5.61 -4.01
C LEU A 191 3.10 5.40 -5.10
N SER A 192 1.83 5.65 -4.78
CA SER A 192 0.71 5.57 -5.73
C SER A 192 0.77 6.62 -6.87
N THR A 193 1.69 7.59 -6.82
CA THR A 193 1.90 8.49 -7.97
C THR A 193 2.63 7.83 -9.13
N VAL A 194 3.29 6.71 -8.89
CA VAL A 194 4.08 5.98 -9.90
C VAL A 194 3.68 4.50 -10.02
N VAL A 195 3.00 3.95 -9.02
CA VAL A 195 2.56 2.56 -8.98
C VAL A 195 1.03 2.51 -9.03
N THR A 196 0.48 1.81 -10.01
CA THR A 196 -0.97 1.60 -10.20
C THR A 196 -1.38 0.15 -9.96
N ALA A 197 -0.57 -0.60 -9.22
CA ALA A 197 -0.80 -2.01 -8.93
C ALA A 197 -2.00 -2.22 -7.98
N PRO A 198 -2.91 -3.17 -8.27
CA PRO A 198 -4.10 -3.44 -7.45
C PRO A 198 -3.76 -3.75 -5.99
N GLU A 199 -2.64 -4.45 -5.74
CA GLU A 199 -2.17 -4.76 -4.39
C GLU A 199 -1.78 -3.52 -3.58
N LEU A 200 -1.28 -2.46 -4.24
CA LEU A 200 -1.01 -1.19 -3.57
C LEU A 200 -2.29 -0.39 -3.32
N GLU A 201 -3.25 -0.44 -4.24
CA GLU A 201 -4.56 0.20 -4.06
C GLU A 201 -5.33 -0.41 -2.88
N LEU A 202 -5.33 -1.75 -2.77
CA LEU A 202 -5.92 -2.46 -1.63
C LEU A 202 -5.22 -2.06 -0.32
N PHE A 203 -3.89 -2.07 -0.29
CA PHE A 203 -3.14 -1.66 0.90
C PHE A 203 -3.43 -0.20 1.29
N ARG A 204 -3.53 0.71 0.30
CA ARG A 204 -3.92 2.11 0.52
C ARG A 204 -5.32 2.22 1.12
N ALA A 205 -6.28 1.42 0.64
CA ALA A 205 -7.64 1.39 1.19
C ALA A 205 -7.65 0.87 2.63
N ARG A 206 -6.88 -0.17 2.93
CA ARG A 206 -6.76 -0.76 4.28
C ARG A 206 -6.24 0.23 5.33
N LEU A 207 -5.48 1.26 4.93
CA LEU A 207 -5.09 2.33 5.86
C LEU A 207 -6.29 3.11 6.44
N ALA A 208 -7.46 3.08 5.80
CA ALA A 208 -8.69 3.67 6.35
C ALA A 208 -9.11 3.03 7.67
N ILE A 209 -8.78 1.75 7.86
CA ILE A 209 -9.08 0.98 9.08
C ILE A 209 -8.48 1.67 10.33
N LEU A 210 -7.31 2.31 10.19
CA LEU A 210 -6.69 3.07 11.29
C LEU A 210 -7.53 4.26 11.79
N LEU A 211 -8.53 4.67 11.04
CA LEU A 211 -9.49 5.71 11.41
C LEU A 211 -10.81 5.13 11.91
N SER A 212 -10.95 3.81 11.99
CA SER A 212 -12.20 3.16 12.42
C SER A 212 -12.49 3.44 13.89
N PRO A 213 -13.77 3.74 14.25
CA PRO A 213 -14.19 3.89 15.63
C PRO A 213 -14.08 2.61 16.45
N SER A 214 -14.04 1.46 15.81
CA SER A 214 -13.96 0.14 16.46
C SER A 214 -12.54 -0.24 16.91
N ILE A 215 -11.50 0.45 16.42
CA ILE A 215 -10.12 0.26 16.88
C ILE A 215 -9.90 1.03 18.17
N ASN A 216 -9.49 0.32 19.23
CA ASN A 216 -9.21 0.91 20.54
C ASN A 216 -8.22 0.07 21.35
N GLY A 217 -7.61 0.69 22.37
CA GLY A 217 -6.72 0.01 23.32
C GLY A 217 -5.59 -0.77 22.64
N ALA A 218 -5.36 -2.00 23.08
CA ALA A 218 -4.25 -2.85 22.59
C ALA A 218 -4.35 -3.17 21.09
N SER A 219 -5.56 -3.24 20.53
CA SER A 219 -5.73 -3.46 19.09
C SER A 219 -5.20 -2.27 18.28
N ALA A 220 -5.35 -1.04 18.79
CA ALA A 220 -4.84 0.15 18.11
C ALA A 220 -3.32 0.10 17.91
N ASP A 221 -2.58 -0.36 18.91
CA ASP A 221 -1.11 -0.50 18.82
C ASP A 221 -0.71 -1.56 17.81
N ALA A 222 -1.41 -2.70 17.78
CA ALA A 222 -1.16 -3.77 16.81
C ALA A 222 -1.40 -3.30 15.37
N PHE A 223 -2.53 -2.63 15.10
CA PHE A 223 -2.82 -2.05 13.78
C PHE A 223 -1.84 -0.94 13.40
N ALA A 224 -1.45 -0.08 14.35
CA ALA A 224 -0.47 0.97 14.10
C ALA A 224 0.90 0.40 13.72
N GLN A 225 1.37 -0.65 14.41
CA GLN A 225 2.64 -1.31 14.10
C GLN A 225 2.56 -2.04 12.75
N SER A 226 1.52 -2.81 12.51
CA SER A 226 1.29 -3.49 11.23
C SER A 226 1.23 -2.51 10.04
N ALA A 227 0.67 -1.32 10.25
CA ALA A 227 0.68 -0.28 9.22
C ALA A 227 2.10 0.23 8.90
N ILE A 228 2.94 0.43 9.91
CA ILE A 228 4.34 0.85 9.73
C ILE A 228 5.10 -0.22 8.94
N ASP A 229 4.99 -1.48 9.36
CA ASP A 229 5.69 -2.61 8.75
C ASP A 229 5.21 -2.84 7.31
N GLY A 230 3.90 -2.79 7.10
CA GLY A 230 3.29 -2.92 5.77
C GLY A 230 3.70 -1.80 4.81
N VAL A 231 3.76 -0.55 5.28
CA VAL A 231 4.25 0.58 4.47
C VAL A 231 5.70 0.37 4.06
N LEU A 232 6.56 -0.04 4.99
CA LEU A 232 7.96 -0.35 4.69
C LEU A 232 8.07 -1.51 3.68
N GLN A 233 7.24 -2.53 3.83
CA GLN A 233 7.18 -3.64 2.89
C GLN A 233 6.78 -3.18 1.49
N GLN A 234 5.73 -2.34 1.36
CA GLN A 234 5.33 -1.80 0.07
C GLN A 234 6.42 -0.92 -0.55
N GLN A 235 7.06 -0.05 0.24
CA GLN A 235 8.17 0.78 -0.23
C GLN A 235 9.38 -0.06 -0.67
N ASN A 236 9.67 -1.16 0.01
CA ASN A 236 10.76 -2.07 -0.32
C ASN A 236 10.56 -2.88 -1.60
N LYS A 237 9.32 -2.96 -2.11
CA LYS A 237 9.05 -3.53 -3.44
C LYS A 237 9.69 -2.71 -4.56
N LEU A 238 9.87 -1.40 -4.35
CA LEU A 238 10.51 -0.50 -5.29
C LEU A 238 11.79 0.07 -4.66
N ARG A 239 12.95 -0.47 -5.03
CA ARG A 239 14.23 -0.11 -4.41
C ARG A 239 15.41 -0.24 -5.33
N VAL A 240 16.51 0.42 -4.95
CA VAL A 240 17.86 0.11 -5.44
C VAL A 240 18.49 -0.90 -4.49
N ASN A 241 19.08 -1.97 -5.01
CA ASN A 241 19.80 -2.91 -4.15
C ASN A 241 21.04 -2.23 -3.55
N PRO A 242 21.24 -2.32 -2.22
CA PRO A 242 22.47 -1.82 -1.61
C PRO A 242 23.68 -2.56 -2.12
N GLY A 243 24.84 -1.89 -2.14
CA GLY A 243 26.07 -2.49 -2.65
C GLY A 243 27.34 -1.85 -2.10
N LYS A 244 28.45 -2.56 -2.26
CA LYS A 244 29.82 -2.07 -2.00
C LYS A 244 30.60 -2.08 -3.28
N TYR A 245 31.24 -0.96 -3.63
CA TYR A 245 31.94 -0.78 -4.87
C TYR A 245 33.36 -0.24 -4.63
N ALA A 246 34.34 -0.84 -5.27
CA ALA A 246 35.69 -0.35 -5.29
C ALA A 246 35.92 0.37 -6.62
N LEU A 247 36.25 1.65 -6.57
CA LEU A 247 36.51 2.50 -7.72
C LEU A 247 38.02 2.75 -7.83
N THR A 248 38.63 2.31 -8.92
CA THR A 248 40.08 2.40 -9.14
C THR A 248 40.45 3.42 -10.21
N SER A 249 39.45 3.97 -10.91
CA SER A 249 39.61 4.95 -11.98
C SER A 249 38.95 6.26 -11.61
N GLU A 250 39.44 7.36 -12.11
CA GLU A 250 38.88 8.68 -11.97
C GLU A 250 37.46 8.78 -12.57
N TYR A 251 37.27 8.12 -13.71
CA TYR A 251 35.97 8.03 -14.42
C TYR A 251 35.62 6.57 -14.63
N GLY A 252 34.30 6.29 -14.57
CA GLY A 252 33.85 4.95 -14.83
C GLY A 252 32.33 4.77 -14.68
N LYS A 253 31.91 3.52 -14.70
CA LYS A 253 30.51 3.13 -14.52
C LYS A 253 30.40 2.11 -13.41
N VAL A 254 29.38 2.29 -12.55
CA VAL A 254 29.01 1.35 -11.49
C VAL A 254 27.71 0.65 -11.88
N PRO A 255 27.66 -0.70 -11.87
CA PRO A 255 26.43 -1.43 -12.10
C PRO A 255 25.53 -1.34 -10.86
N LEU A 256 24.33 -0.79 -11.02
CA LEU A 256 23.29 -0.77 -9.98
C LEU A 256 22.13 -1.67 -10.41
N THR A 257 21.53 -2.33 -9.43
CA THR A 257 20.33 -3.14 -9.66
C THR A 257 19.12 -2.45 -9.04
N LEU A 258 18.15 -2.10 -9.87
CA LEU A 258 16.84 -1.60 -9.48
C LEU A 258 15.85 -2.76 -9.44
N VAL A 259 14.96 -2.75 -8.46
CA VAL A 259 13.95 -3.79 -8.29
C VAL A 259 12.57 -3.14 -8.33
N ASN A 260 11.70 -3.68 -9.19
CA ASN A 260 10.27 -3.45 -9.17
C ASN A 260 9.58 -4.76 -8.79
N GLY A 261 9.08 -4.85 -7.57
CA GLY A 261 8.31 -6.01 -7.08
C GLY A 261 6.79 -5.84 -7.21
N PHE A 262 6.31 -4.81 -7.92
CA PHE A 262 4.90 -4.63 -8.22
C PHE A 262 4.49 -5.36 -9.50
N SER A 263 3.20 -5.65 -9.60
CA SER A 263 2.60 -6.32 -10.77
C SER A 263 2.44 -5.42 -11.99
N THR A 264 2.77 -4.13 -11.87
CA THR A 264 2.66 -3.13 -12.95
C THR A 264 3.99 -2.48 -13.26
N PRO A 265 4.21 -1.96 -14.49
CA PRO A 265 5.40 -1.19 -14.81
C PRO A 265 5.42 0.12 -14.05
N VAL A 266 6.63 0.62 -13.72
CA VAL A 266 6.81 1.83 -12.90
C VAL A 266 7.78 2.78 -13.58
N LYS A 267 7.41 4.06 -13.70
CA LYS A 267 8.27 5.13 -14.25
C LYS A 267 8.79 6.02 -13.11
N ILE A 268 10.12 6.08 -12.95
CA ILE A 268 10.78 6.73 -11.81
C ILE A 268 12.01 7.53 -12.24
N ASN A 269 12.51 8.35 -11.31
CA ASN A 269 13.84 8.96 -11.40
C ASN A 269 14.75 8.39 -10.30
N LEU A 270 16.02 8.26 -10.58
CA LEU A 270 17.06 7.84 -9.65
C LEU A 270 17.98 9.03 -9.35
N ILE A 271 18.00 9.46 -8.11
CA ILE A 271 18.76 10.62 -7.65
C ILE A 271 19.83 10.16 -6.66
N PHE A 272 21.02 10.72 -6.76
CA PHE A 272 22.12 10.39 -5.88
C PHE A 272 22.45 11.53 -4.92
N ARG A 273 22.67 11.19 -3.65
CA ARG A 273 23.10 12.11 -2.60
C ARG A 273 24.35 11.56 -1.93
N THR A 274 25.45 12.25 -2.08
CA THR A 274 26.72 11.90 -1.44
C THR A 274 26.84 12.53 -0.07
N SER A 275 27.48 11.85 0.87
CA SER A 275 27.81 12.40 2.19
C SER A 275 28.96 13.42 2.15
N ASN A 276 29.76 13.42 1.07
CA ASN A 276 30.86 14.35 0.84
C ASN A 276 31.15 14.50 -0.67
N ILE A 277 31.95 15.50 -1.05
CA ILE A 277 32.25 15.85 -2.46
C ILE A 277 33.40 14.97 -3.05
N ARG A 278 33.59 13.73 -2.56
CA ARG A 278 34.67 12.85 -3.06
C ARG A 278 34.35 12.18 -4.39
N VAL A 279 33.06 12.02 -4.67
CA VAL A 279 32.53 11.43 -5.90
C VAL A 279 31.30 12.19 -6.35
N ILE A 280 31.17 12.39 -7.63
CA ILE A 280 29.99 12.87 -8.32
C ILE A 280 29.39 11.69 -9.07
N VAL A 281 28.07 11.51 -8.98
CA VAL A 281 27.33 10.47 -9.67
C VAL A 281 26.14 11.14 -10.36
N ASP A 282 25.94 10.83 -11.63
CA ASP A 282 24.93 11.45 -12.45
C ASP A 282 23.52 10.91 -12.09
N ASP A 283 22.57 11.80 -11.88
CA ASP A 283 21.16 11.46 -11.73
C ASP A 283 20.59 10.90 -13.04
N ILE A 284 19.72 9.92 -12.96
CA ILE A 284 19.06 9.32 -14.12
C ILE A 284 17.56 9.57 -14.01
N ARG A 285 16.97 10.07 -15.09
CA ARG A 285 15.57 10.39 -15.17
C ARG A 285 14.82 9.43 -16.10
N GLU A 286 13.51 9.33 -15.87
CA GLU A 286 12.57 8.60 -16.74
C GLU A 286 12.91 7.12 -16.93
N ILE A 287 13.34 6.44 -15.86
CA ILE A 287 13.62 5.00 -15.88
C ILE A 287 12.27 4.27 -15.83
N THR A 288 12.04 3.41 -16.81
CA THR A 288 10.88 2.48 -16.78
C THR A 288 11.38 1.13 -16.29
N LEU A 289 10.73 0.60 -15.25
CA LEU A 289 10.97 -0.73 -14.70
C LEU A 289 9.78 -1.62 -15.02
N GLU A 290 10.02 -2.75 -15.66
CA GLU A 290 8.98 -3.73 -15.97
C GLU A 290 8.40 -4.37 -14.71
N PRO A 291 7.19 -4.95 -14.77
CA PRO A 291 6.58 -5.66 -13.65
C PRO A 291 7.48 -6.77 -13.11
N GLN A 292 7.54 -6.91 -11.78
CA GLN A 292 8.26 -7.99 -11.07
C GLN A 292 9.67 -8.24 -11.59
N SER A 293 10.40 -7.15 -11.91
CA SER A 293 11.68 -7.20 -12.58
C SER A 293 12.85 -6.74 -11.71
N ARG A 294 14.04 -7.18 -12.11
CA ARG A 294 15.32 -6.69 -11.61
C ARG A 294 16.12 -6.17 -12.80
N THR A 295 16.26 -4.86 -12.87
CA THR A 295 16.94 -4.19 -13.98
C THR A 295 18.32 -3.73 -13.54
N GLN A 296 19.38 -4.22 -14.19
CA GLN A 296 20.74 -3.75 -13.99
C GLN A 296 21.04 -2.60 -14.95
N MET A 297 21.57 -1.51 -14.41
CA MET A 297 21.97 -0.35 -15.20
C MET A 297 23.34 0.17 -14.78
N ALA A 298 24.06 0.74 -15.71
CA ALA A 298 25.38 1.32 -15.48
C ALA A 298 25.23 2.83 -15.22
N VAL A 299 25.73 3.28 -14.07
CA VAL A 299 25.66 4.69 -13.65
C VAL A 299 27.06 5.29 -13.71
N THR A 300 27.20 6.42 -14.38
CA THR A 300 28.46 7.13 -14.53
C THR A 300 28.88 7.83 -13.24
N TYR A 301 30.15 7.73 -12.90
CA TYR A 301 30.71 8.43 -11.75
C TYR A 301 32.01 9.15 -12.12
N THR A 302 32.33 10.19 -11.37
CA THR A 302 33.61 10.90 -11.38
C THR A 302 34.16 10.98 -9.97
N VAL A 303 35.36 10.46 -9.73
CA VAL A 303 36.08 10.52 -8.46
C VAL A 303 36.91 11.79 -8.40
N ILE A 304 36.73 12.60 -7.39
CA ILE A 304 37.48 13.84 -7.14
C ILE A 304 38.66 13.56 -6.23
N THR A 305 38.50 12.68 -5.23
CA THR A 305 39.55 12.39 -4.25
C THR A 305 39.40 10.96 -3.73
N SER A 306 40.57 10.30 -3.51
CA SER A 306 40.61 8.97 -2.90
C SER A 306 40.02 8.93 -1.49
N GLY A 307 39.55 7.77 -1.07
CA GLY A 307 38.98 7.52 0.25
C GLY A 307 37.65 6.78 0.20
N ALA A 308 37.02 6.60 1.35
CA ALA A 308 35.71 5.98 1.47
C ALA A 308 34.59 7.02 1.55
N THR A 309 33.45 6.73 0.95
CA THR A 309 32.24 7.54 1.06
C THR A 309 30.97 6.70 1.01
N GLN A 310 29.87 7.27 1.47
CA GLN A 310 28.53 6.69 1.32
C GLN A 310 27.73 7.50 0.30
N LEU A 311 27.12 6.80 -0.62
CA LEU A 311 26.20 7.33 -1.61
C LEU A 311 24.80 6.83 -1.28
N ASN A 312 23.85 7.73 -1.14
CA ASN A 312 22.44 7.41 -0.97
C ASN A 312 21.75 7.50 -2.33
N ALA A 313 21.27 6.37 -2.82
CA ALA A 313 20.44 6.27 -4.01
C ALA A 313 18.97 6.39 -3.62
N VAL A 314 18.26 7.37 -4.17
CA VAL A 314 16.88 7.70 -3.85
C VAL A 314 16.02 7.59 -5.09
N LEU A 315 14.94 6.84 -5.01
CA LEU A 315 13.92 6.79 -6.06
C LEU A 315 12.90 7.91 -5.84
N THR A 316 12.60 8.65 -6.90
CA THR A 316 11.63 9.75 -6.86
C THR A 316 10.63 9.66 -8.01
N ASN A 317 9.48 10.30 -7.84
CA ASN A 317 8.53 10.52 -8.92
C ASN A 317 8.98 11.69 -9.84
N SER A 318 8.19 12.01 -10.86
CA SER A 318 8.45 13.13 -11.78
C SER A 318 8.51 14.50 -11.08
N GLU A 319 7.88 14.65 -9.92
CA GLU A 319 7.90 15.88 -9.11
C GLU A 319 9.10 15.94 -8.14
N GLY A 320 9.97 14.93 -8.12
CA GLY A 320 11.11 14.83 -7.21
C GLY A 320 10.75 14.39 -5.78
N LYS A 321 9.53 13.91 -5.52
CA LYS A 321 9.11 13.38 -4.22
C LYS A 321 9.70 11.98 -4.00
N TRP A 322 10.27 11.75 -2.84
CA TRP A 322 10.84 10.45 -2.45
C TRP A 322 9.74 9.39 -2.33
N LEU A 323 9.96 8.23 -2.95
CA LEU A 323 9.02 7.11 -2.99
C LEU A 323 9.21 6.12 -1.83
N GLY A 324 10.41 6.10 -1.25
CA GLY A 324 10.76 5.19 -0.17
C GLY A 324 12.06 5.59 0.50
N PRO A 325 12.61 4.74 1.39
CA PRO A 325 13.89 4.98 2.04
C PRO A 325 15.03 4.98 1.02
N ALA A 326 16.08 5.76 1.30
CA ALA A 326 17.28 5.78 0.48
C ALA A 326 18.05 4.46 0.62
N SER A 327 18.52 3.93 -0.51
CA SER A 327 19.42 2.78 -0.52
C SER A 327 20.87 3.24 -0.36
N ARG A 328 21.59 2.63 0.60
CA ARG A 328 22.99 2.98 0.88
C ARG A 328 23.94 2.18 0.01
N LEU A 329 24.83 2.89 -0.69
CA LEU A 329 25.91 2.34 -1.49
C LEU A 329 27.25 2.78 -0.86
N SER A 330 28.09 1.83 -0.50
CA SER A 330 29.42 2.11 0.06
C SER A 330 30.43 2.15 -1.09
N LEU A 331 31.12 3.26 -1.24
CA LEU A 331 32.15 3.45 -2.27
C LEU A 331 33.53 3.55 -1.62
N SER A 332 34.48 2.76 -2.08
CA SER A 332 35.88 2.85 -1.72
C SER A 332 36.68 3.25 -2.97
N MET A 333 37.32 4.40 -2.95
CA MET A 333 38.00 4.98 -4.08
C MET A 333 39.50 4.95 -3.84
N THR A 334 40.24 4.23 -4.71
CA THR A 334 41.69 4.16 -4.70
C THR A 334 42.19 4.60 -6.05
N LEU A 335 42.45 5.90 -6.20
CA LEU A 335 43.05 6.41 -7.41
C LEU A 335 44.52 6.02 -7.43
N ILE A 336 44.94 5.23 -8.42
CA ILE A 336 46.34 5.00 -8.72
C ILE A 336 46.80 6.20 -9.56
N ASP A 337 47.58 7.08 -8.96
CA ASP A 337 48.15 8.22 -9.70
C ASP A 337 48.95 7.68 -10.90
N SER A 338 48.49 8.04 -12.09
CA SER A 338 49.17 7.66 -13.33
C SER A 338 50.65 8.09 -13.36
N ARG A 339 51.01 9.11 -12.59
CA ARG A 339 52.39 9.55 -12.42
C ARG A 339 53.23 8.49 -11.71
N VAL A 340 52.69 7.76 -10.73
CA VAL A 340 53.41 6.67 -10.05
C VAL A 340 53.69 5.52 -11.01
N ALA A 341 52.73 5.16 -11.86
CA ALA A 341 52.91 4.16 -12.90
C ALA A 341 53.97 4.60 -13.90
N TRP A 342 53.98 5.88 -14.27
CA TRP A 342 55.02 6.43 -15.20
C TRP A 342 56.42 6.44 -14.57
N PHE A 343 56.54 6.84 -13.29
CA PHE A 343 57.81 6.81 -12.55
C PHE A 343 58.35 5.40 -12.37
N THR A 344 57.51 4.42 -12.02
CA THR A 344 57.95 3.01 -11.89
C THR A 344 58.37 2.41 -13.21
N THR A 345 57.65 2.69 -14.30
CA THR A 345 57.99 2.24 -15.65
C THR A 345 59.31 2.88 -16.11
N THR A 346 59.49 4.19 -15.90
CA THR A 346 60.74 4.91 -16.25
C THR A 346 61.92 4.37 -15.46
N ALA A 347 61.76 4.15 -14.15
CA ALA A 347 62.80 3.56 -13.31
C ALA A 347 63.17 2.13 -13.76
N ALA A 348 62.19 1.30 -14.10
CA ALA A 348 62.41 -0.04 -14.64
C ALA A 348 63.21 0.01 -15.98
N VAL A 349 62.82 0.90 -16.88
CA VAL A 349 63.56 1.08 -18.17
C VAL A 349 64.98 1.53 -17.92
N LEU A 350 65.25 2.49 -17.03
CA LEU A 350 66.58 2.93 -16.68
C LEU A 350 67.45 1.80 -16.07
N LEU A 351 66.90 0.97 -15.21
CA LEU A 351 67.53 -0.21 -14.64
C LEU A 351 67.85 -1.24 -15.72
N PHE A 352 66.99 -1.50 -16.68
CA PHE A 352 67.23 -2.40 -17.79
C PHE A 352 68.39 -1.87 -18.70
N ILE A 353 68.39 -0.56 -18.99
CA ILE A 353 69.48 0.08 -19.78
C ILE A 353 70.81 -0.01 -19.02
N GLY A 354 70.74 0.27 -17.67
CA GLY A 354 71.97 0.16 -16.84
C GLY A 354 72.54 -1.26 -16.77
N ALA A 355 71.63 -2.26 -16.57
CA ALA A 355 72.03 -3.67 -16.57
C ALA A 355 72.57 -4.11 -17.92
N GLY A 356 71.93 -3.69 -19.02
CA GLY A 356 72.40 -3.96 -20.38
C GLY A 356 73.81 -3.35 -20.69
N ALA A 357 73.99 -2.09 -20.26
CA ALA A 357 75.28 -1.41 -20.38
C ALA A 357 76.36 -2.09 -19.54
N GLN A 358 76.05 -2.57 -18.37
CA GLN A 358 76.94 -3.28 -17.46
C GLN A 358 77.31 -4.67 -18.03
N MET A 359 76.36 -5.37 -18.59
CA MET A 359 76.60 -6.64 -19.29
C MET A 359 77.44 -6.48 -20.54
N TYR A 360 77.17 -5.44 -21.34
CA TYR A 360 77.98 -5.11 -22.49
C TYR A 360 79.46 -4.77 -22.12
N ARG A 361 79.68 -4.01 -21.05
CA ARG A 361 81.03 -3.71 -20.53
C ARG A 361 81.72 -4.97 -20.00
N ARG A 362 81.04 -5.91 -19.36
CA ARG A 362 81.60 -7.19 -18.91
C ARG A 362 82.08 -8.06 -20.11
N ILE A 363 81.25 -8.18 -21.13
CA ILE A 363 81.53 -8.96 -22.33
C ILE A 363 82.71 -8.38 -23.04
N ARG A 364 82.84 -7.05 -23.15
CA ARG A 364 83.92 -6.37 -23.78
C ARG A 364 85.25 -6.47 -23.01
N LYS A 365 85.24 -6.55 -21.68
CA LYS A 365 86.46 -6.77 -20.84
C LYS A 365 86.90 -8.23 -20.78
N GLY A 366 86.08 -9.18 -21.06
CA GLY A 366 86.38 -10.61 -21.10
C GLY A 366 86.94 -11.08 -22.44
N ARG A 367 87.07 -10.18 -23.43
CA ARG A 367 87.63 -10.45 -24.77
C ARG A 367 89.02 -9.85 -24.98
N LYS A 368 89.75 -9.46 -23.90
CA LYS A 368 91.20 -9.09 -23.97
C LYS A 368 92.02 -10.14 -23.30
#